data_b95d1a16382c7db9d03310fb8cc5a906
#
_entry.id   b95d1a16382c7db9d03310fb8cc5a906
#
_cell.length_a   1.000
_cell.length_b   1.000
_cell.length_c   1.000
_cell.angle_alpha   90.00
_cell.angle_beta   90.00
_cell.angle_gamma   90.00
#
_symmetry.space_group_name_H-M   'P 1'
#
loop_
_entity.id
_entity.type
_entity.pdbx_description
1 polymer ?
#
loop_
_entity_poly.entity_id
_entity_poly.type
_entity_poly.pdbx_seq_one_letter_code
_entity_poly.pdbx_strand_id
1 'polypeptide(L)' 'MPYASVDDLPSSVRAHLLLHAQEVYLAAFNNAWTEYQDRGAEQRERTAHRVAWAAVKQKYLKSGTYWIPRQPE' A
#
# COMPACT_ATOMS: atom_id res chain seq x y z
N MET A 1 4.24 -10.98 5.35
CA MET A 1 2.98 -11.30 6.02
C MET A 1 1.94 -10.22 5.78
N PRO A 2 0.69 -10.59 5.63
CA PRO A 2 -0.35 -9.56 5.55
C PRO A 2 -0.43 -8.78 6.85
N TYR A 3 -0.91 -7.57 6.76
CA TYR A 3 -1.03 -6.70 7.93
C TYR A 3 -2.48 -6.74 8.43
N ALA A 4 -2.63 -6.77 9.74
CA ALA A 4 -3.96 -6.84 10.35
C ALA A 4 -4.66 -5.48 10.34
N SER A 5 -3.88 -4.40 10.44
CA SER A 5 -4.44 -3.05 10.47
C SER A 5 -3.43 -2.06 9.93
N VAL A 6 -3.88 -0.81 9.71
CA VAL A 6 -2.98 0.24 9.23
C VAL A 6 -1.87 0.52 10.22
N ASP A 7 -2.10 0.28 11.50
CA ASP A 7 -1.07 0.50 12.52
C ASP A 7 0.12 -0.45 12.38
N ASP A 8 -0.09 -1.58 11.69
CA ASP A 8 0.96 -2.57 11.47
C ASP A 8 1.80 -2.28 10.25
N LEU A 9 1.41 -1.31 9.43
CA LEU A 9 2.17 -0.96 8.25
C LEU A 9 3.53 -0.39 8.64
N PRO A 10 4.56 -0.56 7.78
CA PRO A 10 5.87 0.03 8.05
C PRO A 10 5.76 1.53 8.30
N SER A 11 6.60 2.04 9.21
CA SER A 11 6.55 3.46 9.56
C SER A 11 6.84 4.34 8.36
N SER A 12 7.68 3.90 7.43
CA SER A 12 7.95 4.67 6.21
C SER A 12 6.70 4.83 5.35
N VAL A 13 5.80 3.85 5.36
CA VAL A 13 4.53 3.94 4.65
C VAL A 13 3.60 4.89 5.39
N ARG A 14 3.45 4.69 6.69
CA ARG A 14 2.52 5.50 7.49
C ARG A 14 2.91 6.97 7.53
N ALA A 15 4.20 7.25 7.49
CA ALA A 15 4.69 8.61 7.58
C ALA A 15 4.31 9.47 6.38
N HIS A 16 4.08 8.86 5.22
CA HIS A 16 3.84 9.58 3.98
C HIS A 16 2.40 9.50 3.49
N LEU A 17 1.55 8.72 4.14
CA LEU A 17 0.18 8.49 3.68
C LEU A 17 -0.82 8.95 4.71
N LEU A 18 -1.88 9.63 4.24
CA LEU A 18 -3.05 9.90 5.06
C LEU A 18 -3.76 8.59 5.39
N LEU A 19 -4.60 8.61 6.42
CA LEU A 19 -5.23 7.38 6.89
C LEU A 19 -5.96 6.62 5.78
N HIS A 20 -6.73 7.32 4.95
CA HIS A 20 -7.46 6.64 3.87
C HIS A 20 -6.50 5.99 2.88
N ALA A 21 -5.39 6.67 2.57
CA ALA A 21 -4.38 6.10 1.68
C ALA A 21 -3.71 4.89 2.31
N GLN A 22 -3.51 4.91 3.62
CA GLN A 22 -2.99 3.75 4.34
C GLN A 22 -3.95 2.57 4.24
N GLU A 23 -5.25 2.83 4.30
CA GLU A 23 -6.27 1.78 4.15
C GLU A 23 -6.25 1.19 2.75
N VAL A 24 -6.06 2.02 1.72
CA VAL A 24 -5.92 1.54 0.35
C VAL A 24 -4.68 0.67 0.22
N TYR A 25 -3.57 1.12 0.80
CA TYR A 25 -2.33 0.36 0.78
C TYR A 25 -2.51 -1.00 1.46
N LEU A 26 -3.12 -0.99 2.64
CA LEU A 26 -3.36 -2.20 3.40
C LEU A 26 -4.18 -3.22 2.62
N ALA A 27 -5.29 -2.79 2.05
CA ALA A 27 -6.18 -3.68 1.31
C ALA A 27 -5.47 -4.26 0.08
N ALA A 28 -4.76 -3.43 -0.66
CA ALA A 28 -4.05 -3.87 -1.86
C ALA A 28 -2.91 -4.81 -1.51
N PHE A 29 -2.18 -4.51 -0.43
CA PHE A 29 -1.09 -5.37 0.01
C PHE A 29 -1.62 -6.76 0.38
N ASN A 30 -2.68 -6.81 1.17
CA ASN A 30 -3.22 -8.07 1.64
C ASN A 30 -3.81 -8.89 0.49
N ASN A 31 -4.46 -8.23 -0.47
CA ASN A 31 -4.95 -8.92 -1.66
C ASN A 31 -3.81 -9.50 -2.48
N ALA A 32 -2.75 -8.73 -2.69
CA ALA A 32 -1.59 -9.21 -3.44
C ALA A 32 -0.88 -10.33 -2.70
N TRP A 33 -0.82 -10.24 -1.38
CA TRP A 33 -0.21 -11.29 -0.57
C TRP A 33 -0.87 -12.63 -0.82
N THR A 34 -2.20 -12.65 -0.87
CA THR A 34 -2.95 -13.85 -1.13
C THR A 34 -2.81 -14.31 -2.59
N GLU A 35 -2.88 -13.35 -3.53
CA GLU A 35 -2.84 -13.64 -4.95
C GLU A 35 -1.51 -14.27 -5.38
N TYR A 36 -0.41 -13.83 -4.77
CA TYR A 36 0.93 -14.30 -5.14
C TYR A 36 1.50 -15.28 -4.13
N GLN A 37 0.64 -16.06 -3.49
CA GLN A 37 1.07 -16.98 -2.43
C GLN A 37 2.01 -18.09 -2.91
N ASP A 38 2.06 -18.34 -4.22
CA ASP A 38 2.95 -19.36 -4.77
C ASP A 38 4.41 -18.91 -4.87
N ARG A 39 4.66 -17.62 -4.65
CA ARG A 39 6.01 -17.08 -4.72
C ARG A 39 6.72 -17.25 -3.38
N GLY A 40 8.06 -17.25 -3.42
CA GLY A 40 8.84 -17.27 -2.20
C GLY A 40 8.52 -16.03 -1.34
N ALA A 41 8.69 -16.16 -0.02
CA ALA A 41 8.28 -15.12 0.91
C ALA A 41 8.86 -13.76 0.56
N GLU A 42 10.13 -13.71 0.18
CA GLU A 42 10.79 -12.45 -0.14
C GLU A 42 10.22 -11.80 -1.39
N GLN A 43 10.01 -12.56 -2.46
CA GLN A 43 9.41 -12.04 -3.68
C GLN A 43 7.95 -11.68 -3.47
N ARG A 44 7.25 -12.46 -2.68
CA ARG A 44 5.85 -12.23 -2.36
C ARG A 44 5.67 -10.88 -1.66
N GLU A 45 6.52 -10.59 -0.69
CA GLU A 45 6.46 -9.32 0.02
C GLU A 45 6.79 -8.16 -0.90
N ARG A 46 7.82 -8.29 -1.71
CA ARG A 46 8.22 -7.23 -2.65
C ARG A 46 7.12 -6.94 -3.65
N THR A 47 6.51 -7.99 -4.19
CA THR A 47 5.41 -7.84 -5.15
C THR A 47 4.20 -7.20 -4.49
N ALA A 48 3.88 -7.60 -3.26
CA ALA A 48 2.74 -7.04 -2.55
C ALA A 48 2.93 -5.54 -2.28
N HIS A 49 4.14 -5.11 -1.89
CA HIS A 49 4.42 -3.69 -1.71
C HIS A 49 4.28 -2.93 -3.04
N ARG A 50 4.76 -3.50 -4.13
CA ARG A 50 4.65 -2.86 -5.44
C ARG A 50 3.19 -2.68 -5.84
N VAL A 51 2.38 -3.72 -5.65
CA VAL A 51 0.96 -3.64 -5.97
C VAL A 51 0.26 -2.62 -5.08
N ALA A 52 0.62 -2.60 -3.80
CA ALA A 52 0.02 -1.65 -2.86
C ALA A 52 0.33 -0.20 -3.26
N TRP A 53 1.58 0.10 -3.60
CA TRP A 53 1.93 1.45 -4.06
C TRP A 53 1.25 1.81 -5.36
N ALA A 54 1.11 0.86 -6.28
CA ALA A 54 0.39 1.12 -7.53
C ALA A 54 -1.07 1.49 -7.26
N ALA A 55 -1.71 0.82 -6.31
CA ALA A 55 -3.08 1.14 -5.93
C ALA A 55 -3.20 2.55 -5.34
N VAL A 56 -2.25 2.92 -4.49
CA VAL A 56 -2.22 4.27 -3.93
C VAL A 56 -2.04 5.30 -5.04
N LYS A 57 -1.13 5.06 -5.98
CA LYS A 57 -0.86 6.00 -7.07
C LYS A 57 -2.06 6.22 -7.97
N GLN A 58 -2.95 5.25 -8.08
CA GLN A 58 -4.16 5.41 -8.87
C GLN A 58 -5.14 6.40 -8.25
N LYS A 59 -5.12 6.53 -6.94
CA LYS A 59 -6.09 7.35 -6.19
C LYS A 59 -5.48 8.60 -5.59
N TYR A 60 -4.16 8.68 -5.52
CA TYR A 60 -3.45 9.77 -4.86
C TYR A 60 -2.32 10.30 -5.73
N LEU A 61 -2.00 11.57 -5.52
CA LEU A 61 -0.84 12.21 -6.15
C LEU A 61 0.20 12.49 -5.08
N LYS A 62 1.46 12.36 -5.44
CA LYS A 62 2.54 12.74 -4.54
C LYS A 62 2.72 14.25 -4.57
N SER A 63 2.64 14.87 -3.41
CA SER A 63 2.85 16.31 -3.24
C SER A 63 3.93 16.51 -2.18
N GLY A 64 5.15 16.85 -2.60
CA GLY A 64 6.25 16.93 -1.68
C GLY A 64 6.54 15.57 -1.07
N THR A 65 6.44 15.46 0.24
CA THR A 65 6.66 14.19 0.95
C THR A 65 5.37 13.45 1.26
N TYR A 66 4.22 14.01 0.89
CA TYR A 66 2.91 13.42 1.22
C TYR A 66 2.16 13.02 -0.02
N TRP A 67 1.26 12.06 0.13
CA TRP A 67 0.33 11.64 -0.91
C TRP A 67 -1.02 12.23 -0.59
N ILE A 68 -1.57 12.98 -1.54
CA ILE A 68 -2.87 13.64 -1.38
C ILE A 68 -3.87 13.06 -2.36
N PRO A 69 -5.18 13.08 -2.03
CA PRO A 69 -6.20 12.55 -2.93
C PRO A 69 -6.17 13.26 -4.28
N ARG A 70 -6.38 12.50 -5.34
CA ARG A 70 -6.56 13.12 -6.66
C ARG A 70 -7.88 13.87 -6.66
N GLN A 71 -7.87 15.01 -7.31
CA GLN A 71 -9.09 15.79 -7.41
C GLN A 71 -10.12 15.04 -8.25
N PRO A 72 -11.39 15.02 -7.81
CA PRO A 72 -12.44 14.43 -8.64
C PRO A 72 -12.66 15.25 -9.89
N GLU A 73 -13.05 14.57 -10.95
CA GLU A 73 -13.35 15.24 -12.22
C GLU A 73 -14.65 16.01 -12.17
#